data_c9318b254ae46463241b32bdf693d945
#
_entry.id   c9318b254ae46463241b32bdf693d945
#
_cell.length_a   1.000
_cell.length_b   1.000
_cell.length_c   1.000
_cell.angle_alpha   90.00
_cell.angle_beta   90.00
_cell.angle_gamma   90.00
#
_symmetry.space_group_name_H-M   'P 1'
#
loop_
_entity.id
_entity.type
_entity.pdbx_description
1 polymer ?
#
loop_
_entity_poly.entity_id
_entity_poly.type
_entity_poly.pdbx_seq_one_letter_code
_entity_poly.pdbx_strand_id
1 'polypeptide(L)'
;TDVHSDMTDIWVRYNHIDNLGEHFNDSHESVWYPIIERIPEVLPIVFDLMAAVSGERLGGVLITKLKAGGKILPHIDRGWHAGYYDKFFVPIQNDKGAIFCWDDQVIEPDAGDIWQFNNDVNHWVENNSNRDRIAMIVCIKTFERSISDCRR
;
A
#
# COMPACT_ATOMS: atom_id res chain seq x y z
N THR A 1 -1.20 -0.99 -21.68
CA THR A 1 -2.30 -1.44 -20.80
C THR A 1 -2.00 -0.87 -19.42
N ASP A 2 -2.96 -0.20 -18.82
CA ASP A 2 -2.82 0.32 -17.45
C ASP A 2 -2.73 -0.85 -16.48
N VAL A 3 -1.64 -0.90 -15.71
CA VAL A 3 -1.34 -1.95 -14.73
C VAL A 3 -2.45 -2.10 -13.69
N HIS A 4 -3.15 -1.00 -13.39
CA HIS A 4 -4.17 -0.90 -12.34
C HIS A 4 -5.60 -0.75 -12.88
N SER A 5 -5.85 -1.11 -14.14
CA SER A 5 -7.17 -0.89 -14.80
C SER A 5 -8.36 -1.53 -14.08
N ASP A 6 -8.14 -2.57 -13.28
CA ASP A 6 -9.18 -3.29 -12.54
C ASP A 6 -9.37 -2.77 -11.11
N MET A 7 -8.60 -1.76 -10.70
CA MET A 7 -8.63 -1.17 -9.35
C MET A 7 -9.49 0.08 -9.27
N THR A 8 -9.94 0.33 -8.05
CA THR A 8 -10.49 1.62 -7.62
C THR A 8 -9.87 1.99 -6.28
N ASP A 9 -9.41 3.22 -6.14
CA ASP A 9 -8.62 3.67 -5.00
C ASP A 9 -9.28 4.81 -4.26
N ILE A 10 -9.08 4.82 -2.94
CA ILE A 10 -9.38 5.94 -2.06
C ILE A 10 -8.07 6.36 -1.40
N TRP A 11 -7.56 7.51 -1.77
CA TRP A 11 -6.43 8.13 -1.08
C TRP A 11 -6.90 8.73 0.24
N VAL A 12 -6.36 8.24 1.35
CA VAL A 12 -6.68 8.71 2.71
C VAL A 12 -5.64 9.70 3.20
N ARG A 13 -4.39 9.51 2.77
CA ARG A 13 -3.25 10.37 3.11
C ARG A 13 -2.24 10.35 1.97
N TYR A 14 -1.84 11.50 1.47
CA TYR A 14 -0.78 11.65 0.48
C TYR A 14 -0.37 13.13 0.33
N ASN A 15 0.22 13.49 -0.82
CA ASN A 15 0.62 14.86 -1.12
C ASN A 15 -0.57 15.84 -1.07
N HIS A 16 -0.29 17.10 -0.78
CA HIS A 16 -1.33 18.12 -0.74
C HIS A 16 -2.05 18.22 -2.08
N ILE A 17 -3.36 18.41 -2.06
CA ILE A 17 -4.19 18.43 -3.26
C ILE A 17 -3.82 19.59 -4.21
N ASP A 18 -3.25 20.67 -3.69
CA ASP A 18 -2.77 21.80 -4.49
C ASP A 18 -1.59 21.44 -5.39
N ASN A 19 -0.91 20.30 -5.13
CA ASN A 19 0.17 19.77 -5.93
C ASN A 19 -0.29 18.75 -6.99
N LEU A 20 -1.60 18.61 -7.22
CA LEU A 20 -2.13 17.75 -8.28
C LEU A 20 -1.55 18.15 -9.65
N GLY A 21 -1.15 17.15 -10.42
CA GLY A 21 -0.53 17.30 -11.73
C GLY A 21 0.93 16.87 -11.73
N GLU A 22 1.80 17.65 -12.37
CA GLU A 22 3.19 17.29 -12.63
C GLU A 22 4.01 17.02 -11.36
N HIS A 23 3.73 17.74 -10.26
CA HIS A 23 4.48 17.66 -9.00
C HIS A 23 3.85 16.75 -7.94
N PHE A 24 2.77 16.06 -8.27
CA PHE A 24 2.01 15.28 -7.28
C PHE A 24 2.83 14.13 -6.65
N ASN A 25 3.76 13.56 -7.41
CA ASN A 25 4.61 12.46 -6.97
C ASN A 25 6.03 12.88 -6.56
N ASP A 26 6.31 14.17 -6.52
CA ASP A 26 7.58 14.70 -6.02
C ASP A 26 7.71 14.49 -4.50
N SER A 27 8.91 14.72 -3.96
CA SER A 27 9.16 14.65 -2.52
C SER A 27 8.27 15.62 -1.74
N HIS A 28 7.53 15.12 -0.77
CA HIS A 28 6.54 15.90 -0.01
C HIS A 28 6.35 15.40 1.42
N GLU A 29 5.74 16.25 2.23
CA GLU A 29 5.08 15.85 3.48
C GLU A 29 3.65 15.39 3.16
N SER A 30 3.32 14.15 3.52
CA SER A 30 1.95 13.66 3.33
C SER A 30 0.97 14.30 4.32
N VAL A 31 -0.24 14.57 3.86
CA VAL A 31 -1.33 15.15 4.66
C VAL A 31 -2.55 14.24 4.65
N TRP A 32 -3.33 14.26 5.73
CA TRP A 32 -4.62 13.55 5.76
C TRP A 32 -5.63 14.26 4.89
N TYR A 33 -6.39 13.50 4.12
CA TYR A 33 -7.51 14.01 3.35
C TYR A 33 -8.80 14.01 4.17
N PRO A 34 -9.78 14.89 3.84
CA PRO A 34 -11.03 15.00 4.59
C PRO A 34 -11.84 13.71 4.70
N ILE A 35 -11.60 12.74 3.80
CA ILE A 35 -12.24 11.43 3.86
C ILE A 35 -12.00 10.70 5.20
N ILE A 36 -10.91 11.01 5.91
CA ILE A 36 -10.60 10.40 7.21
C ILE A 36 -11.69 10.67 8.26
N GLU A 37 -12.42 11.77 8.14
CA GLU A 37 -13.54 12.08 9.03
C GLU A 37 -14.72 11.11 8.85
N ARG A 38 -14.79 10.45 7.69
CA ARG A 38 -15.85 9.51 7.35
C ARG A 38 -15.45 8.05 7.58
N ILE A 39 -14.16 7.79 7.71
CA ILE A 39 -13.58 6.45 7.96
C ILE A 39 -12.52 6.53 9.07
N PRO A 40 -12.87 7.06 10.26
CA PRO A 40 -11.91 7.26 11.35
C PRO A 40 -11.30 5.96 11.87
N GLU A 41 -11.89 4.80 11.56
CA GLU A 41 -11.41 3.46 11.91
C GLU A 41 -10.03 3.15 11.27
N VAL A 42 -9.64 3.89 10.24
CA VAL A 42 -8.29 3.80 9.64
C VAL A 42 -7.21 4.23 10.63
N LEU A 43 -7.49 5.23 11.48
CA LEU A 43 -6.48 5.81 12.37
C LEU A 43 -5.86 4.80 13.35
N PRO A 44 -6.64 4.04 14.13
CA PRO A 44 -6.06 3.05 15.04
C PRO A 44 -5.25 1.99 14.31
N ILE A 45 -5.69 1.50 13.15
CA ILE A 45 -4.95 0.51 12.37
C ILE A 45 -3.58 1.07 11.95
N VAL A 46 -3.55 2.30 11.43
CA VAL A 46 -2.31 2.94 10.97
C VAL A 46 -1.36 3.22 12.14
N PHE A 47 -1.86 3.75 13.26
CA PHE A 47 -1.00 4.10 14.39
C PHE A 47 -0.53 2.87 15.18
N ASP A 48 -1.33 1.83 15.30
CA ASP A 48 -0.91 0.55 15.88
C ASP A 48 0.18 -0.10 15.01
N LEU A 49 0.03 -0.04 13.69
CA LEU A 49 1.07 -0.50 12.76
C LEU A 49 2.35 0.33 12.89
N MET A 50 2.24 1.66 12.93
CA MET A 50 3.40 2.55 13.15
C MET A 50 4.15 2.17 14.42
N ALA A 51 3.44 1.92 15.52
CA ALA A 51 4.04 1.52 16.79
C ALA A 51 4.70 0.13 16.69
N ALA A 52 4.05 -0.84 16.05
CA ALA A 52 4.54 -2.21 15.91
C ALA A 52 5.83 -2.32 15.10
N VAL A 53 6.01 -1.45 14.08
CA VAL A 53 7.20 -1.47 13.20
C VAL A 53 8.24 -0.42 13.56
N SER A 54 8.11 0.24 14.70
CA SER A 54 8.98 1.36 15.09
C SER A 54 9.08 2.43 14.00
N GLY A 55 7.92 2.81 13.45
CA GLY A 55 7.84 3.75 12.34
C GLY A 55 8.27 5.16 12.74
N GLU A 56 9.18 5.75 11.97
CA GLU A 56 9.70 7.10 12.18
C GLU A 56 8.83 8.17 11.51
N ARG A 57 8.25 7.83 10.35
CA ARG A 57 7.48 8.77 9.55
C ARG A 57 6.38 8.06 8.80
N LEU A 58 5.18 8.59 8.85
CA LEU A 58 4.03 8.11 8.10
C LEU A 58 3.97 8.81 6.73
N GLY A 59 3.98 8.03 5.66
CA GLY A 59 3.79 8.48 4.29
C GLY A 59 2.35 8.36 3.83
N GLY A 60 2.15 7.81 2.63
CA GLY A 60 0.83 7.61 2.03
C GLY A 60 0.02 6.52 2.73
N VAL A 61 -1.30 6.71 2.74
CA VAL A 61 -2.30 5.71 3.14
C VAL A 61 -3.34 5.63 2.03
N LEU A 62 -3.49 4.43 1.47
CA LEU A 62 -4.36 4.18 0.32
C LEU A 62 -5.23 2.96 0.61
N ILE A 63 -6.53 3.06 0.35
CA ILE A 63 -7.43 1.91 0.34
C ILE A 63 -7.70 1.54 -1.11
N THR A 64 -7.42 0.30 -1.47
CA THR A 64 -7.56 -0.22 -2.82
C THR A 64 -8.66 -1.25 -2.87
N LYS A 65 -9.46 -1.21 -3.93
CA LYS A 65 -10.44 -2.24 -4.24
C LYS A 65 -10.11 -2.85 -5.59
N LEU A 66 -9.88 -4.16 -5.62
CA LEU A 66 -9.70 -4.95 -6.82
C LEU A 66 -10.96 -5.80 -7.03
N LYS A 67 -11.67 -5.58 -8.13
CA LYS A 67 -12.92 -6.31 -8.42
C LYS A 67 -12.73 -7.83 -8.45
N ALA A 68 -13.80 -8.56 -8.23
CA ALA A 68 -13.83 -10.02 -8.42
C ALA A 68 -13.33 -10.40 -9.83
N GLY A 69 -12.42 -11.35 -9.93
CA GLY A 69 -11.76 -11.77 -11.18
C GLY A 69 -10.74 -10.77 -11.73
N GLY A 70 -10.52 -9.63 -11.06
CA GLY A 70 -9.59 -8.60 -11.51
C GLY A 70 -8.13 -8.91 -11.20
N LYS A 71 -7.23 -8.16 -11.84
CA LYS A 71 -5.78 -8.30 -11.66
C LYS A 71 -5.10 -6.94 -11.58
N ILE A 72 -4.04 -6.88 -10.77
CA ILE A 72 -2.98 -5.89 -10.87
C ILE A 72 -1.84 -6.58 -11.61
N LEU A 73 -1.45 -6.04 -12.74
CA LEU A 73 -0.43 -6.68 -13.58
C LEU A 73 0.96 -6.60 -12.94
N PRO A 74 1.89 -7.52 -13.30
CA PRO A 74 3.25 -7.50 -12.80
C PRO A 74 3.93 -6.14 -13.05
N HIS A 75 4.48 -5.55 -11.98
CA HIS A 75 5.18 -4.27 -12.01
C HIS A 75 6.15 -4.12 -10.85
N ILE A 76 6.98 -3.09 -10.95
CA ILE A 76 7.87 -2.61 -9.88
C ILE A 76 7.44 -1.18 -9.58
N ASP A 77 7.27 -0.86 -8.31
CA ASP A 77 6.98 0.51 -7.90
C ASP A 77 8.20 1.42 -8.13
N ARG A 78 7.94 2.62 -8.58
CA ARG A 78 9.00 3.59 -8.91
C ARG A 78 8.69 4.96 -8.32
N GLY A 79 9.71 5.82 -8.30
CA GLY A 79 9.62 7.18 -7.82
C GLY A 79 10.08 7.34 -6.37
N TRP A 80 10.16 8.60 -5.94
CA TRP A 80 10.68 8.97 -4.64
C TRP A 80 9.95 8.26 -3.50
N HIS A 81 8.61 8.26 -3.51
CA HIS A 81 7.80 7.72 -2.43
C HIS A 81 8.03 6.21 -2.25
N ALA A 82 8.11 5.48 -3.35
CA ALA A 82 8.37 4.05 -3.34
C ALA A 82 9.77 3.71 -2.80
N GLY A 83 10.77 4.52 -3.12
CA GLY A 83 12.14 4.33 -2.65
C GLY A 83 12.39 4.80 -1.21
N TYR A 84 11.57 5.75 -0.71
CA TYR A 84 11.77 6.34 0.62
C TYR A 84 11.04 5.58 1.73
N TYR A 85 9.84 5.05 1.47
CA TYR A 85 9.01 4.36 2.44
C TYR A 85 9.00 2.85 2.24
N ASP A 86 8.95 2.11 3.33
CA ASP A 86 8.55 0.70 3.32
C ASP A 86 7.05 0.61 3.09
N LYS A 87 6.61 -0.41 2.36
CA LYS A 87 5.20 -0.67 2.11
C LYS A 87 4.67 -1.81 2.94
N PHE A 88 3.56 -1.54 3.59
CA PHE A 88 2.77 -2.53 4.31
C PHE A 88 1.40 -2.61 3.66
N PHE A 89 0.86 -3.81 3.53
CA PHE A 89 -0.53 -3.96 3.18
C PHE A 89 -1.29 -4.73 4.26
N VAL A 90 -2.51 -4.27 4.49
CA VAL A 90 -3.45 -4.84 5.45
C VAL A 90 -4.68 -5.28 4.64
N PRO A 91 -4.89 -6.59 4.42
CA PRO A 91 -6.12 -7.07 3.80
C PRO A 91 -7.31 -6.75 4.71
N ILE A 92 -8.27 -6.00 4.18
CA ILE A 92 -9.54 -5.69 4.88
C ILE A 92 -10.61 -6.70 4.51
N GLN A 93 -10.68 -7.05 3.23
CA GLN A 93 -11.52 -8.09 2.68
C GLN A 93 -10.70 -8.89 1.67
N ASN A 94 -10.43 -10.15 2.00
CA ASN A 94 -9.65 -11.04 1.14
C ASN A 94 -10.22 -12.44 1.24
N ASP A 95 -10.98 -12.84 0.23
CA ASP A 95 -11.56 -14.17 0.18
C ASP A 95 -10.57 -15.16 -0.45
N LYS A 96 -10.78 -16.44 -0.20
CA LYS A 96 -9.98 -17.51 -0.78
C LYS A 96 -9.88 -17.39 -2.31
N GLY A 97 -8.64 -17.46 -2.83
CA GLY A 97 -8.34 -17.24 -4.24
C GLY A 97 -7.86 -15.81 -4.55
N ALA A 98 -7.91 -14.88 -3.60
CA ALA A 98 -7.29 -13.58 -3.77
C ALA A 98 -5.83 -13.65 -3.27
N ILE A 99 -4.88 -13.64 -4.21
CA ILE A 99 -3.46 -13.89 -3.98
C ILE A 99 -2.61 -12.65 -4.25
N PHE A 100 -1.52 -12.54 -3.52
CA PHE A 100 -0.44 -11.58 -3.76
C PHE A 100 0.81 -12.35 -4.16
N CYS A 101 1.47 -11.92 -5.22
CA CYS A 101 2.60 -12.61 -5.83
C CYS A 101 3.81 -11.67 -5.96
N TRP A 102 5.00 -12.20 -5.74
CA TRP A 102 6.27 -11.53 -6.07
C TRP A 102 7.34 -12.58 -6.41
N ASP A 103 8.11 -12.31 -7.47
CA ASP A 103 9.10 -13.24 -8.00
C ASP A 103 8.56 -14.67 -8.12
N ASP A 104 9.05 -15.60 -7.27
CA ASP A 104 8.64 -17.00 -7.21
C ASP A 104 7.72 -17.32 -6.03
N GLN A 105 7.27 -16.29 -5.28
CA GLN A 105 6.46 -16.45 -4.08
C GLN A 105 5.01 -16.05 -4.32
N VAL A 106 4.12 -16.79 -3.68
CA VAL A 106 2.67 -16.53 -3.70
C VAL A 106 2.14 -16.67 -2.28
N ILE A 107 1.37 -15.68 -1.84
CA ILE A 107 0.61 -15.78 -0.59
C ILE A 107 -0.88 -15.57 -0.85
N GLU A 108 -1.69 -16.17 0.01
CA GLU A 108 -3.12 -15.95 0.12
C GLU A 108 -3.38 -15.39 1.52
N PRO A 109 -3.31 -14.05 1.71
CA PRO A 109 -3.38 -13.45 3.03
C PRO A 109 -4.80 -13.45 3.56
N ASP A 110 -4.95 -13.65 4.87
CA ASP A 110 -6.24 -13.51 5.55
C ASP A 110 -6.56 -12.04 5.85
N ALA A 111 -7.85 -11.71 5.92
CA ALA A 111 -8.29 -10.39 6.37
C ALA A 111 -7.81 -10.13 7.80
N GLY A 112 -7.18 -8.99 8.03
CA GLY A 112 -6.58 -8.60 9.31
C GLY A 112 -5.10 -8.92 9.46
N ASP A 113 -4.50 -9.67 8.52
CA ASP A 113 -3.06 -9.84 8.46
C ASP A 113 -2.36 -8.50 8.20
N ILE A 114 -1.07 -8.46 8.50
CA ILE A 114 -0.19 -7.34 8.13
C ILE A 114 1.02 -7.92 7.42
N TRP A 115 1.26 -7.46 6.21
CA TRP A 115 2.38 -7.89 5.39
C TRP A 115 3.24 -6.70 4.99
N GLN A 116 4.54 -6.80 5.22
CA GLN A 116 5.53 -5.95 4.58
C GLN A 116 5.99 -6.63 3.29
N PHE A 117 6.07 -5.90 2.20
CA PHE A 117 6.60 -6.43 0.94
C PHE A 117 7.63 -5.49 0.32
N ASN A 118 8.60 -6.09 -0.34
CA ASN A 118 9.59 -5.35 -1.09
C ASN A 118 8.99 -4.89 -2.42
N ASN A 119 8.75 -3.59 -2.53
CA ASN A 119 8.20 -2.98 -3.74
C ASN A 119 9.23 -2.72 -4.85
N ASP A 120 10.53 -2.98 -4.58
CA ASP A 120 11.61 -2.91 -5.58
C ASP A 120 11.72 -4.20 -6.42
N VAL A 121 10.95 -5.23 -6.11
CA VAL A 121 10.86 -6.46 -6.90
C VAL A 121 9.54 -6.53 -7.67
N ASN A 122 9.54 -7.30 -8.74
CA ASN A 122 8.34 -7.50 -9.55
C ASN A 122 7.24 -8.18 -8.72
N HIS A 123 6.08 -7.55 -8.64
CA HIS A 123 4.94 -8.05 -7.87
C HIS A 123 3.62 -7.81 -8.60
N TRP A 124 2.60 -8.61 -8.26
CA TRP A 124 1.27 -8.52 -8.86
C TRP A 124 0.21 -9.10 -7.91
N VAL A 125 -1.04 -8.87 -8.23
CA VAL A 125 -2.19 -9.37 -7.46
C VAL A 125 -3.21 -9.99 -8.40
N GLU A 126 -3.77 -11.12 -8.01
CA GLU A 126 -4.89 -11.75 -8.69
C GLU A 126 -6.03 -11.97 -7.71
N ASN A 127 -7.19 -11.50 -8.06
CA ASN A 127 -8.40 -11.78 -7.29
C ASN A 127 -9.22 -12.84 -8.01
N ASN A 128 -8.88 -14.11 -7.78
CA ASN A 128 -9.61 -15.24 -8.35
C ASN A 128 -10.83 -15.64 -7.50
N SER A 129 -11.24 -14.79 -6.55
CA SER A 129 -12.43 -15.00 -5.74
C SER A 129 -13.69 -14.41 -6.40
N ASN A 130 -14.86 -14.66 -5.80
CA ASN A 130 -16.15 -14.16 -6.26
C ASN A 130 -16.54 -12.81 -5.67
N ARG A 131 -15.68 -12.20 -4.83
CA ARG A 131 -15.92 -10.90 -4.18
C ARG A 131 -14.77 -9.95 -4.45
N ASP A 132 -15.06 -8.66 -4.32
CA ASP A 132 -14.04 -7.64 -4.39
C ASP A 132 -13.00 -7.85 -3.27
N ARG A 133 -11.72 -7.73 -3.60
CA ARG A 133 -10.63 -7.65 -2.64
C ARG A 133 -10.46 -6.20 -2.22
N ILE A 134 -10.39 -5.97 -0.91
CA ILE A 134 -10.12 -4.65 -0.35
C ILE A 134 -8.88 -4.73 0.54
N ALA A 135 -7.91 -3.88 0.30
CA ALA A 135 -6.71 -3.80 1.11
C ALA A 135 -6.35 -2.35 1.39
N MET A 136 -5.73 -2.09 2.53
CA MET A 136 -5.12 -0.82 2.84
C MET A 136 -3.61 -0.92 2.65
N ILE A 137 -3.04 0.02 1.93
CA ILE A 137 -1.59 0.19 1.78
C ILE A 137 -1.17 1.32 2.72
N VAL A 138 -0.19 1.06 3.56
CA VAL A 138 0.38 2.03 4.49
C VAL A 138 1.88 2.15 4.22
N CYS A 139 2.33 3.35 3.93
CA CYS A 139 3.73 3.62 3.64
C CYS A 139 4.39 4.22 4.89
N ILE A 140 5.38 3.54 5.44
CA ILE A 140 6.05 3.92 6.69
C ILE A 140 7.56 3.91 6.49
N LYS A 141 8.22 4.99 6.88
CA LYS A 141 9.67 4.98 7.03
C LYS A 141 10.02 4.27 8.32
N THR A 142 10.71 3.13 8.23
CA THR A 142 11.14 2.37 9.39
C THR A 142 12.63 2.55 9.68
N PHE A 143 13.02 2.34 10.94
CA PHE A 143 14.40 2.43 11.36
C PHE A 143 15.28 1.34 10.73
N GLU A 144 14.75 0.14 10.54
CA GLU A 144 15.51 -1.01 10.02
C GLU A 144 16.00 -0.79 8.58
N ARG A 145 15.22 -0.12 7.75
CA ARG A 145 15.65 0.22 6.38
C ARG A 145 16.86 1.16 6.40
N SER A 146 16.90 2.08 7.36
CA SER A 146 18.03 2.99 7.54
C SER A 146 19.34 2.27 7.93
N ILE A 147 19.24 1.14 8.66
CA ILE A 147 20.39 0.33 9.06
C ILE A 147 20.86 -0.58 7.91
N SER A 148 19.96 -1.15 7.12
CA SER A 148 20.33 -2.02 6.00
C SER A 148 21.08 -1.25 4.91
N ASP A 149 20.73 0.01 4.69
CA ASP A 149 21.41 0.90 3.75
C ASP A 149 22.82 1.30 4.22
N CYS A 150 23.10 1.23 5.52
CA CYS A 150 24.43 1.46 6.08
C CYS A 150 25.37 0.25 6.04
N ARG A 151 24.89 -0.93 5.64
CA ARG A 151 25.68 -2.18 5.59
C ARG A 151 26.14 -2.58 4.19
N ARG A 152 25.99 -1.71 3.22
CA ARG A 152 26.48 -1.93 1.84
C ARG A 152 27.83 -1.24 1.63
#